data_81b91f74e8a8e8686168c9616f4ea6e2
#
_entry.id   81b91f74e8a8e8686168c9616f4ea6e2
#
_cell.length_a   1.000
_cell.length_b   1.000
_cell.length_c   1.000
_cell.angle_alpha   90.00
_cell.angle_beta   90.00
_cell.angle_gamma   90.00
#
_symmetry.space_group_name_H-M   'P 1'
#
loop_
_entity.id
_entity.type
_entity.pdbx_description
1 polymer ?
#
loop_
_entity_poly.entity_id
_entity_poly.type
_entity_poly.pdbx_seq_one_letter_code
_entity_poly.pdbx_strand_id
1 'polypeptide(L)'
;FLASKGYSVLALDLPAHGNSEGPAIKSIEEIAEWINKLMQTLNIKEISFVGHSQGCLVGLEFSYRFPKLIKSLTLVGGSYSLPVNQDLIDYADGGDMKSVELMMKWGYEGVKKFIGGNPVQKIINSPRQVQEGLAVDLRACNNYKNGSKAAEAINCPTLCMLGDKDKMVPLEKGKKMATKIKNSELSVIKECGHMILFEKAFEMREIVKKFIEKNHK
;
A
#
# COMPACT_ATOMS: atom_id res chain seq x y z
N PHE A 1 11.93 -11.06 6.72
CA PHE A 1 13.03 -10.20 7.20
C PHE A 1 12.73 -9.59 8.57
N LEU A 2 11.66 -8.82 8.76
CA LEU A 2 11.34 -8.24 10.07
C LEU A 2 11.10 -9.31 11.14
N ALA A 3 10.41 -10.40 10.81
CA ALA A 3 10.21 -11.52 11.72
C ALA A 3 11.56 -12.14 12.19
N SER A 4 12.55 -12.28 11.29
CA SER A 4 13.89 -12.75 11.67
C SER A 4 14.68 -11.76 12.53
N LYS A 5 14.15 -10.54 12.75
CA LYS A 5 14.69 -9.49 13.63
C LYS A 5 13.92 -9.37 14.96
N GLY A 6 13.03 -10.33 15.24
CA GLY A 6 12.30 -10.41 16.51
C GLY A 6 10.97 -9.64 16.54
N TYR A 7 10.49 -9.14 15.39
CA TYR A 7 9.16 -8.52 15.31
C TYR A 7 8.08 -9.56 15.06
N SER A 8 6.91 -9.39 15.71
CA SER A 8 5.69 -10.05 15.30
C SER A 8 5.16 -9.36 14.03
N VAL A 9 4.99 -10.12 12.95
CA VAL A 9 4.62 -9.56 11.63
C VAL A 9 3.32 -10.19 11.16
N LEU A 10 2.36 -9.35 10.77
CA LEU A 10 1.12 -9.76 10.10
C LEU A 10 1.17 -9.26 8.65
N ALA A 11 1.16 -10.17 7.68
CA ALA A 11 0.94 -9.88 6.27
C ALA A 11 -0.47 -10.35 5.93
N LEU A 12 -1.38 -9.41 5.70
CA LEU A 12 -2.81 -9.70 5.57
C LEU A 12 -3.18 -9.98 4.12
N ASP A 13 -3.87 -11.08 3.89
CA ASP A 13 -4.71 -11.25 2.71
C ASP A 13 -6.08 -10.62 3.02
N LEU A 14 -6.46 -9.56 2.33
CA LEU A 14 -7.79 -8.96 2.49
C LEU A 14 -8.88 -9.92 1.97
N PRO A 15 -10.14 -9.79 2.39
CA PRO A 15 -11.24 -10.58 1.82
C PRO A 15 -11.24 -10.57 0.29
N ALA A 16 -11.45 -11.71 -0.34
CA ALA A 16 -11.31 -12.01 -1.78
C ALA A 16 -9.87 -11.98 -2.32
N HIS A 17 -8.85 -11.88 -1.45
CA HIS A 17 -7.44 -11.91 -1.86
C HIS A 17 -6.72 -13.11 -1.24
N GLY A 18 -5.72 -13.62 -1.95
CA GLY A 18 -4.87 -14.70 -1.47
C GLY A 18 -5.68 -15.92 -1.00
N ASN A 19 -5.54 -16.25 0.28
CA ASN A 19 -6.24 -17.35 0.94
C ASN A 19 -7.49 -16.90 1.73
N SER A 20 -7.80 -15.60 1.76
CA SER A 20 -8.94 -15.09 2.50
C SER A 20 -10.24 -15.22 1.71
N GLU A 21 -11.25 -15.79 2.36
CA GLU A 21 -12.60 -15.93 1.82
C GLU A 21 -13.40 -14.62 1.93
N GLY A 22 -14.58 -14.63 1.31
CA GLY A 22 -15.54 -13.53 1.35
C GLY A 22 -15.41 -12.58 0.17
N PRO A 23 -16.36 -11.64 0.02
CA PRO A 23 -16.32 -10.64 -1.03
C PRO A 23 -15.26 -9.56 -0.73
N ALA A 24 -14.67 -8.98 -1.79
CA ALA A 24 -13.75 -7.85 -1.66
C ALA A 24 -14.43 -6.65 -0.97
N ILE A 25 -13.67 -5.95 -0.15
CA ILE A 25 -14.15 -4.77 0.58
C ILE A 25 -14.17 -3.56 -0.36
N LYS A 26 -15.29 -2.82 -0.39
CA LYS A 26 -15.59 -1.87 -1.46
C LYS A 26 -15.04 -0.45 -1.25
N SER A 27 -14.53 -0.13 -0.06
CA SER A 27 -14.00 1.20 0.23
C SER A 27 -12.79 1.15 1.15
N ILE A 28 -11.94 2.17 1.06
CA ILE A 28 -10.75 2.33 1.94
C ILE A 28 -11.18 2.43 3.41
N GLU A 29 -12.28 3.10 3.66
CA GLU A 29 -12.87 3.27 4.99
C GLU A 29 -13.29 1.93 5.61
N GLU A 30 -13.91 1.06 4.81
CA GLU A 30 -14.31 -0.28 5.27
C GLU A 30 -13.11 -1.20 5.46
N ILE A 31 -12.06 -1.09 4.63
CA ILE A 31 -10.80 -1.82 4.84
C ILE A 31 -10.17 -1.42 6.17
N ALA A 32 -10.10 -0.12 6.47
CA ALA A 32 -9.57 0.36 7.74
C ALA A 32 -10.37 -0.16 8.94
N GLU A 33 -11.70 -0.21 8.83
CA GLU A 33 -12.58 -0.78 9.86
C GLU A 33 -12.39 -2.29 10.03
N TRP A 34 -12.24 -3.01 8.92
CA TRP A 34 -11.96 -4.45 8.95
C TRP A 34 -10.64 -4.77 9.65
N ILE A 35 -9.58 -4.00 9.36
CA ILE A 35 -8.29 -4.13 10.07
C ILE A 35 -8.46 -3.83 11.57
N ASN A 36 -9.22 -2.80 11.94
CA ASN A 36 -9.49 -2.49 13.34
C ASN A 36 -10.17 -3.67 14.07
N LYS A 37 -11.18 -4.28 13.45
CA LYS A 37 -11.85 -5.47 14.01
C LYS A 37 -10.88 -6.65 14.16
N LEU A 38 -9.99 -6.85 13.17
CA LEU A 38 -8.95 -7.87 13.27
C LEU A 38 -8.01 -7.61 14.45
N MET A 39 -7.54 -6.36 14.65
CA MET A 39 -6.69 -6.00 15.80
C MET A 39 -7.41 -6.28 17.13
N GLN A 40 -8.68 -5.96 17.21
CA GLN A 40 -9.49 -6.25 18.39
C GLN A 40 -9.61 -7.76 18.67
N THR A 41 -9.91 -8.55 17.62
CA THR A 41 -10.02 -10.02 17.72
C THR A 41 -8.71 -10.66 18.17
N LEU A 42 -7.58 -10.17 17.67
CA LEU A 42 -6.24 -10.63 18.04
C LEU A 42 -5.72 -10.02 19.35
N ASN A 43 -6.52 -9.15 19.98
CA ASN A 43 -6.15 -8.41 21.20
C ASN A 43 -4.84 -7.60 21.05
N ILE A 44 -4.56 -7.09 19.83
CA ILE A 44 -3.41 -6.25 19.51
C ILE A 44 -3.76 -4.80 19.84
N LYS A 45 -2.91 -4.16 20.65
CA LYS A 45 -3.16 -2.80 21.19
C LYS A 45 -2.45 -1.71 20.42
N GLU A 46 -1.37 -2.04 19.74
CA GLU A 46 -0.53 -1.07 19.02
C GLU A 46 0.23 -1.75 17.89
N ILE A 47 0.32 -1.09 16.74
CA ILE A 47 1.02 -1.59 15.55
C ILE A 47 1.91 -0.52 14.90
N SER A 48 2.97 -0.98 14.23
CA SER A 48 3.62 -0.24 13.15
C SER A 48 3.01 -0.68 11.82
N PHE A 49 2.32 0.22 11.16
CA PHE A 49 1.65 -0.06 9.91
C PHE A 49 2.58 0.22 8.72
N VAL A 50 2.66 -0.71 7.78
CA VAL A 50 3.38 -0.54 6.51
C VAL A 50 2.42 -0.77 5.36
N GLY A 51 2.16 0.25 4.55
CA GLY A 51 1.24 0.18 3.41
C GLY A 51 1.94 0.56 2.11
N HIS A 52 1.68 -0.19 1.04
CA HIS A 52 2.14 0.10 -0.31
C HIS A 52 0.95 0.46 -1.20
N SER A 53 1.08 1.49 -2.03
CA SER A 53 0.06 1.88 -3.00
C SER A 53 -1.31 2.12 -2.36
N GLN A 54 -2.35 1.30 -2.65
CA GLN A 54 -3.63 1.30 -1.95
C GLN A 54 -3.45 1.24 -0.43
N GLY A 55 -2.48 0.43 0.05
CA GLY A 55 -2.16 0.34 1.47
C GLY A 55 -1.76 1.68 2.10
N CYS A 56 -1.30 2.66 1.31
CA CYS A 56 -1.08 4.03 1.82
C CYS A 56 -2.40 4.72 2.16
N LEU A 57 -3.41 4.60 1.31
CA LEU A 57 -4.74 5.18 1.58
C LEU A 57 -5.36 4.52 2.82
N VAL A 58 -5.24 3.19 2.91
CA VAL A 58 -5.70 2.42 4.08
C VAL A 58 -4.95 2.85 5.35
N GLY A 59 -3.62 3.01 5.27
CA GLY A 59 -2.79 3.47 6.40
C GLY A 59 -3.15 4.88 6.87
N LEU A 60 -3.41 5.81 5.94
CA LEU A 60 -3.91 7.15 6.25
C LEU A 60 -5.26 7.10 6.97
N GLU A 61 -6.23 6.40 6.40
CA GLU A 61 -7.59 6.29 6.96
C GLU A 61 -7.59 5.57 8.30
N PHE A 62 -6.82 4.48 8.43
CA PHE A 62 -6.69 3.74 9.68
C PHE A 62 -6.07 4.60 10.79
N SER A 63 -4.98 5.32 10.48
CA SER A 63 -4.32 6.20 11.45
C SER A 63 -5.22 7.37 11.87
N TYR A 64 -6.02 7.90 10.95
CA TYR A 64 -7.01 8.95 11.22
C TYR A 64 -8.12 8.48 12.15
N ARG A 65 -8.69 7.28 11.90
CA ARG A 65 -9.80 6.73 12.69
C ARG A 65 -9.35 6.15 14.02
N PHE A 66 -8.19 5.49 14.04
CA PHE A 66 -7.71 4.71 15.17
C PHE A 66 -6.31 5.15 15.63
N PRO A 67 -6.09 6.44 15.95
CA PRO A 67 -4.75 6.97 16.24
C PRO A 67 -4.07 6.32 17.44
N LYS A 68 -4.85 5.75 18.38
CA LYS A 68 -4.31 5.04 19.56
C LYS A 68 -3.72 3.67 19.24
N LEU A 69 -4.04 3.10 18.07
CA LEU A 69 -3.52 1.79 17.63
C LEU A 69 -2.23 1.92 16.83
N ILE A 70 -1.86 3.13 16.40
CA ILE A 70 -0.71 3.36 15.50
C ILE A 70 0.47 3.90 16.28
N LYS A 71 1.53 3.10 16.37
CA LYS A 71 2.83 3.51 16.89
C LYS A 71 3.68 4.24 15.86
N SER A 72 3.71 3.72 14.65
CA SER A 72 4.38 4.35 13.51
C SER A 72 3.71 3.95 12.18
N LEU A 73 3.85 4.80 11.17
CA LEU A 73 3.25 4.60 9.86
C LEU A 73 4.33 4.66 8.78
N THR A 74 4.36 3.68 7.88
CA THR A 74 5.21 3.68 6.69
C THR A 74 4.34 3.63 5.44
N LEU A 75 4.46 4.63 4.58
CA LEU A 75 3.70 4.81 3.34
C LEU A 75 4.64 4.68 2.14
N VAL A 76 4.49 3.59 1.38
CA VAL A 76 5.40 3.22 0.29
C VAL A 76 4.71 3.40 -1.06
N GLY A 77 5.29 4.20 -1.96
CA GLY A 77 4.75 4.40 -3.31
C GLY A 77 3.32 4.96 -3.32
N GLY A 78 3.01 5.90 -2.43
CA GLY A 78 1.64 6.40 -2.25
C GLY A 78 1.50 7.91 -2.30
N SER A 79 0.24 8.32 -2.25
CA SER A 79 -0.22 9.71 -2.12
C SER A 79 -1.48 9.72 -1.27
N TYR A 80 -1.96 10.92 -0.87
CA TYR A 80 -3.26 11.05 -0.19
C TYR A 80 -4.47 10.86 -1.13
N SER A 81 -4.24 10.70 -2.43
CA SER A 81 -5.26 10.33 -3.43
C SER A 81 -4.62 9.51 -4.55
N LEU A 82 -5.29 8.48 -5.00
CA LEU A 82 -4.83 7.60 -6.07
C LEU A 82 -5.93 7.52 -7.16
N PRO A 83 -6.05 8.55 -8.02
CA PRO A 83 -6.97 8.48 -9.14
C PRO A 83 -6.54 7.38 -10.10
N VAL A 84 -7.47 6.53 -10.49
CA VAL A 84 -7.26 5.39 -11.38
C VAL A 84 -7.80 5.73 -12.77
N ASN A 85 -7.05 5.37 -13.81
CA ASN A 85 -7.51 5.50 -15.20
C ASN A 85 -8.76 4.63 -15.41
N GLN A 86 -9.78 5.19 -16.05
CA GLN A 86 -11.06 4.49 -16.26
C GLN A 86 -10.88 3.23 -17.09
N ASP A 87 -10.05 3.25 -18.14
CA ASP A 87 -9.78 2.06 -18.97
C ASP A 87 -9.24 0.90 -18.12
N LEU A 88 -8.41 1.21 -17.11
CA LEU A 88 -7.87 0.18 -16.22
C LEU A 88 -8.98 -0.46 -15.36
N ILE A 89 -9.92 0.35 -14.89
CA ILE A 89 -11.10 -0.13 -14.15
C ILE A 89 -11.97 -0.98 -15.07
N ASP A 90 -12.23 -0.53 -16.30
CA ASP A 90 -13.10 -1.22 -17.26
C ASP A 90 -12.51 -2.58 -17.66
N TYR A 91 -11.20 -2.67 -17.91
CA TYR A 91 -10.53 -3.96 -18.13
C TYR A 91 -10.67 -4.89 -16.92
N ALA A 92 -10.46 -4.35 -15.73
CA ALA A 92 -10.55 -5.16 -14.51
C ALA A 92 -11.99 -5.64 -14.26
N ASP A 93 -13.00 -4.82 -14.48
CA ASP A 93 -14.42 -5.18 -14.36
C ASP A 93 -14.82 -6.31 -15.32
N GLY A 94 -14.25 -6.32 -16.52
CA GLY A 94 -14.41 -7.41 -17.49
C GLY A 94 -13.59 -8.68 -17.16
N GLY A 95 -12.80 -8.69 -16.11
CA GLY A 95 -11.86 -9.78 -15.82
C GLY A 95 -10.69 -9.86 -16.80
N ASP A 96 -10.39 -8.78 -17.53
CA ASP A 96 -9.36 -8.76 -18.55
C ASP A 96 -7.97 -8.60 -17.90
N MET A 97 -7.10 -9.60 -18.14
CA MET A 97 -5.72 -9.62 -17.65
C MET A 97 -4.88 -8.45 -18.16
N LYS A 98 -5.34 -7.73 -19.20
CA LYS A 98 -4.71 -6.50 -19.68
C LYS A 98 -4.58 -5.44 -18.58
N SER A 99 -5.50 -5.40 -17.63
CA SER A 99 -5.39 -4.55 -16.44
C SER A 99 -4.11 -4.84 -15.64
N VAL A 100 -3.80 -6.12 -15.42
CA VAL A 100 -2.59 -6.55 -14.72
C VAL A 100 -1.34 -6.23 -15.55
N GLU A 101 -1.37 -6.49 -16.86
CA GLU A 101 -0.26 -6.18 -17.77
C GLU A 101 0.09 -4.68 -17.76
N LEU A 102 -0.92 -3.81 -17.81
CA LEU A 102 -0.75 -2.36 -17.75
C LEU A 102 -0.17 -1.90 -16.41
N MET A 103 -0.69 -2.43 -15.30
CA MET A 103 -0.14 -2.15 -13.97
C MET A 103 1.33 -2.59 -13.87
N MET A 104 1.67 -3.72 -14.46
CA MET A 104 3.05 -4.21 -14.53
C MET A 104 3.95 -3.28 -15.36
N LYS A 105 3.47 -2.85 -16.53
CA LYS A 105 4.18 -1.94 -17.43
C LYS A 105 4.44 -0.58 -16.80
N TRP A 106 3.50 -0.06 -16.03
CA TRP A 106 3.62 1.26 -15.39
C TRP A 106 4.29 1.19 -14.01
N GLY A 107 4.18 0.05 -13.34
CA GLY A 107 4.66 -0.12 -11.97
C GLY A 107 6.17 -0.31 -11.85
N TYR A 108 6.84 -0.84 -12.87
CA TYR A 108 8.29 -1.07 -12.82
C TYR A 108 9.07 -0.03 -13.62
N GLU A 109 10.25 0.33 -13.11
CA GLU A 109 11.20 1.10 -13.91
C GLU A 109 11.94 0.17 -14.89
N GLY A 110 11.73 0.44 -16.19
CA GLY A 110 12.31 -0.35 -17.27
C GLY A 110 11.76 -1.77 -17.38
N VAL A 111 12.40 -2.58 -18.23
CA VAL A 111 12.06 -3.99 -18.41
C VAL A 111 12.76 -4.82 -17.35
N LYS A 112 11.99 -5.37 -16.42
CA LYS A 112 12.52 -6.26 -15.38
C LYS A 112 12.39 -7.71 -15.82
N LYS A 113 13.52 -8.45 -15.76
CA LYS A 113 13.53 -9.91 -15.89
C LYS A 113 13.61 -10.51 -14.49
N PHE A 114 12.57 -11.18 -14.06
CA PHE A 114 12.54 -11.87 -12.78
C PHE A 114 12.88 -13.36 -12.97
N ILE A 115 13.86 -13.86 -12.25
CA ILE A 115 14.10 -15.29 -12.18
C ILE A 115 12.89 -15.95 -11.52
N GLY A 116 12.27 -16.90 -12.22
CA GLY A 116 11.06 -17.57 -11.74
C GLY A 116 9.75 -16.81 -12.02
N GLY A 117 9.76 -15.77 -12.86
CA GLY A 117 8.57 -15.01 -13.29
C GLY A 117 8.24 -13.80 -12.40
N ASN A 118 7.35 -12.95 -12.91
CA ASN A 118 7.00 -11.72 -12.20
C ASN A 118 6.17 -12.00 -10.95
N PRO A 119 6.55 -11.47 -9.76
CA PRO A 119 5.84 -11.73 -8.51
C PRO A 119 4.37 -11.29 -8.53
N VAL A 120 4.06 -10.13 -9.10
CA VAL A 120 2.68 -9.61 -9.18
C VAL A 120 1.81 -10.50 -10.05
N GLN A 121 2.32 -10.94 -11.20
CA GLN A 121 1.59 -11.83 -12.11
C GLN A 121 1.36 -13.23 -11.53
N LYS A 122 2.21 -13.66 -10.59
CA LYS A 122 1.98 -14.92 -9.84
C LYS A 122 0.85 -14.82 -8.83
N ILE A 123 0.65 -13.63 -8.27
CA ILE A 123 -0.42 -13.36 -7.29
C ILE A 123 -1.74 -13.16 -8.02
N ILE A 124 -1.75 -12.32 -9.06
CA ILE A 124 -2.95 -12.05 -9.87
C ILE A 124 -2.79 -12.80 -11.19
N ASN A 125 -3.34 -14.00 -11.26
CA ASN A 125 -3.12 -14.92 -12.38
C ASN A 125 -4.40 -15.47 -13.02
N SER A 126 -5.58 -14.96 -12.62
CA SER A 126 -6.85 -15.39 -13.18
C SER A 126 -7.83 -14.24 -13.41
N PRO A 127 -8.69 -14.31 -14.45
CA PRO A 127 -9.75 -13.33 -14.70
C PRO A 127 -10.67 -13.12 -13.49
N ARG A 128 -10.95 -14.17 -12.74
CA ARG A 128 -11.78 -14.10 -11.54
C ARG A 128 -11.16 -13.22 -10.46
N GLN A 129 -9.87 -13.37 -10.18
CA GLN A 129 -9.16 -12.53 -9.22
C GLN A 129 -9.12 -11.07 -9.66
N VAL A 130 -9.00 -10.81 -10.97
CA VAL A 130 -9.07 -9.46 -11.53
C VAL A 130 -10.45 -8.86 -11.29
N GLN A 131 -11.52 -9.58 -11.61
CA GLN A 131 -12.88 -9.07 -11.50
C GLN A 131 -13.36 -8.95 -10.06
N GLU A 132 -13.15 -9.96 -9.23
CA GLU A 132 -13.68 -10.01 -7.85
C GLU A 132 -12.80 -9.25 -6.84
N GLY A 133 -11.49 -9.10 -7.09
CA GLY A 133 -10.53 -8.42 -6.23
C GLY A 133 -10.06 -7.09 -6.82
N LEU A 134 -9.20 -7.15 -7.84
CA LEU A 134 -8.52 -5.96 -8.38
C LEU A 134 -9.48 -4.85 -8.82
N ALA A 135 -10.59 -5.18 -9.51
CA ALA A 135 -11.56 -4.20 -9.97
C ALA A 135 -12.20 -3.43 -8.79
N VAL A 136 -12.50 -4.14 -7.71
CA VAL A 136 -13.05 -3.54 -6.48
C VAL A 136 -12.03 -2.62 -5.84
N ASP A 137 -10.77 -3.04 -5.75
CA ASP A 137 -9.68 -2.25 -5.17
C ASP A 137 -9.40 -0.98 -5.96
N LEU A 138 -9.36 -1.05 -7.28
CA LEU A 138 -9.16 0.11 -8.15
C LEU A 138 -10.27 1.15 -7.96
N ARG A 139 -11.52 0.70 -7.84
CA ARG A 139 -12.66 1.59 -7.54
C ARG A 139 -12.56 2.17 -6.13
N ALA A 140 -12.18 1.38 -5.14
CA ALA A 140 -12.00 1.88 -3.77
C ALA A 140 -10.94 2.98 -3.72
N CYS A 141 -9.80 2.80 -4.42
CA CYS A 141 -8.76 3.83 -4.55
C CYS A 141 -9.28 5.10 -5.22
N ASN A 142 -9.98 4.95 -6.37
CA ASN A 142 -10.50 6.08 -7.14
C ASN A 142 -11.57 6.88 -6.40
N ASN A 143 -12.37 6.21 -5.58
CA ASN A 143 -13.49 6.80 -4.85
C ASN A 143 -13.09 7.43 -3.51
N TYR A 144 -11.91 7.11 -2.97
CA TYR A 144 -11.47 7.64 -1.69
C TYR A 144 -11.18 9.14 -1.74
N LYS A 145 -11.85 9.92 -0.87
CA LYS A 145 -11.77 11.40 -0.87
C LYS A 145 -11.23 12.00 0.44
N ASN A 146 -11.13 11.20 1.50
CA ASN A 146 -10.74 11.69 2.83
C ASN A 146 -9.22 11.87 3.01
N GLY A 147 -8.38 11.42 2.08
CA GLY A 147 -6.95 11.26 2.27
C GLY A 147 -6.17 12.53 2.63
N SER A 148 -6.55 13.71 2.10
CA SER A 148 -5.93 14.97 2.50
C SER A 148 -6.18 15.29 3.98
N LYS A 149 -7.42 15.19 4.43
CA LYS A 149 -7.82 15.39 5.82
C LYS A 149 -7.15 14.37 6.75
N ALA A 150 -7.15 13.11 6.33
CA ALA A 150 -6.50 12.05 7.08
C ALA A 150 -4.99 12.31 7.26
N ALA A 151 -4.29 12.70 6.18
CA ALA A 151 -2.86 13.03 6.22
C ALA A 151 -2.54 14.18 7.20
N GLU A 152 -3.34 15.24 7.20
CA GLU A 152 -3.19 16.40 8.08
C GLU A 152 -3.42 16.06 9.56
N ALA A 153 -4.23 15.05 9.85
CA ALA A 153 -4.58 14.63 11.20
C ALA A 153 -3.58 13.62 11.82
N ILE A 154 -2.63 13.08 11.04
CA ILE A 154 -1.66 12.11 11.54
C ILE A 154 -0.66 12.76 12.48
N ASN A 155 -0.52 12.19 13.67
CA ASN A 155 0.41 12.65 14.70
C ASN A 155 1.53 11.64 15.02
N CYS A 156 1.42 10.37 14.61
CA CYS A 156 2.47 9.38 14.81
C CYS A 156 3.68 9.63 13.90
N PRO A 157 4.87 9.16 14.26
CA PRO A 157 6.01 9.14 13.35
C PRO A 157 5.66 8.46 12.04
N THR A 158 5.94 9.11 10.91
CA THR A 158 5.56 8.62 9.58
C THR A 158 6.74 8.64 8.63
N LEU A 159 6.98 7.53 7.95
CA LEU A 159 7.94 7.41 6.85
C LEU A 159 7.19 7.39 5.51
N CYS A 160 7.48 8.35 4.64
CA CYS A 160 7.02 8.35 3.25
C CYS A 160 8.18 7.89 2.36
N MET A 161 8.01 6.74 1.70
CA MET A 161 9.02 6.17 0.80
C MET A 161 8.52 6.18 -0.64
N LEU A 162 9.25 6.81 -1.54
CA LEU A 162 8.83 7.08 -2.92
C LEU A 162 9.90 6.67 -3.93
N GLY A 163 9.50 6.08 -5.06
CA GLY A 163 10.39 5.85 -6.20
C GLY A 163 10.51 7.12 -7.06
N ASP A 164 11.73 7.47 -7.51
CA ASP A 164 11.92 8.67 -8.33
C ASP A 164 11.46 8.50 -9.79
N LYS A 165 11.19 7.27 -10.21
CA LYS A 165 10.68 6.89 -11.54
C LYS A 165 9.27 6.30 -11.50
N ASP A 166 8.55 6.48 -10.41
CA ASP A 166 7.18 6.00 -10.27
C ASP A 166 6.24 6.68 -11.26
N LYS A 167 5.69 5.91 -12.20
CA LYS A 167 4.76 6.37 -13.23
C LYS A 167 3.29 6.25 -12.80
N MET A 168 3.01 5.44 -11.77
CA MET A 168 1.65 5.27 -11.22
C MET A 168 1.34 6.38 -10.22
N VAL A 169 2.30 6.69 -9.34
CA VAL A 169 2.21 7.76 -8.35
C VAL A 169 3.40 8.71 -8.53
N PRO A 170 3.27 9.75 -9.35
CA PRO A 170 4.35 10.70 -9.59
C PRO A 170 4.95 11.23 -8.30
N LEU A 171 6.30 11.30 -8.23
CA LEU A 171 7.07 11.68 -7.05
C LEU A 171 6.52 12.94 -6.33
N GLU A 172 6.12 13.94 -7.10
CA GLU A 172 5.60 15.21 -6.54
C GLU A 172 4.26 15.03 -5.80
N LYS A 173 3.42 14.05 -6.19
CA LYS A 173 2.20 13.74 -5.45
C LYS A 173 2.50 13.12 -4.09
N GLY A 174 3.46 12.20 -4.04
CA GLY A 174 3.91 11.61 -2.78
C GLY A 174 4.61 12.62 -1.87
N LYS A 175 5.44 13.52 -2.42
CA LYS A 175 6.02 14.63 -1.66
C LYS A 175 4.97 15.55 -1.06
N LYS A 176 3.91 15.89 -1.82
CA LYS A 176 2.78 16.67 -1.29
C LYS A 176 2.06 15.97 -0.14
N MET A 177 1.97 14.64 -0.17
CA MET A 177 1.45 13.89 0.98
C MET A 177 2.37 14.05 2.19
N ALA A 178 3.68 13.85 2.02
CA ALA A 178 4.65 13.98 3.09
C ALA A 178 4.58 15.37 3.76
N THR A 179 4.45 16.46 2.98
CA THR A 179 4.34 17.82 3.55
C THR A 179 3.08 18.06 4.37
N LYS A 180 2.02 17.27 4.17
CA LYS A 180 0.78 17.37 4.96
C LYS A 180 0.88 16.66 6.31
N ILE A 181 1.78 15.69 6.45
CA ILE A 181 1.94 14.89 7.67
C ILE A 181 2.99 15.55 8.57
N LYS A 182 2.57 16.03 9.73
CA LYS A 182 3.40 16.84 10.64
C LYS A 182 4.73 16.19 11.03
N ASN A 183 4.75 14.89 11.30
CA ASN A 183 5.91 14.15 11.78
C ASN A 183 6.40 13.16 10.71
N SER A 184 6.54 13.62 9.46
CA SER A 184 6.98 12.77 8.37
C SER A 184 8.48 12.87 8.08
N GLU A 185 9.07 11.71 7.75
CA GLU A 185 10.37 11.56 7.12
C GLU A 185 10.16 11.14 5.67
N LEU A 186 10.91 11.76 4.73
CA LEU A 186 10.83 11.41 3.30
C LEU A 186 12.07 10.64 2.87
N SER A 187 11.87 9.48 2.26
CA SER A 187 12.91 8.68 1.62
C SER A 187 12.59 8.53 0.12
N VAL A 188 13.46 9.04 -0.74
CA VAL A 188 13.33 8.90 -2.20
C VAL A 188 14.31 7.84 -2.68
N ILE A 189 13.78 6.76 -3.24
CA ILE A 189 14.55 5.63 -3.77
C ILE A 189 14.88 5.92 -5.23
N LYS A 190 16.18 5.94 -5.55
CA LYS A 190 16.69 6.27 -6.87
C LYS A 190 16.52 5.11 -7.85
N GLU A 191 16.29 5.44 -9.13
CA GLU A 191 16.12 4.48 -10.22
C GLU A 191 15.13 3.37 -9.84
N CYS A 192 13.97 3.78 -9.33
CA CYS A 192 12.94 2.89 -8.82
C CYS A 192 11.56 3.38 -9.23
N GLY A 193 10.74 2.46 -9.72
CA GLY A 193 9.34 2.70 -10.05
C GLY A 193 8.42 2.58 -8.84
N HIS A 194 7.18 2.21 -9.10
CA HIS A 194 6.15 2.02 -8.09
C HIS A 194 6.37 0.77 -7.24
N MET A 195 6.93 -0.29 -7.85
CA MET A 195 7.09 -1.61 -7.21
C MET A 195 8.35 -1.69 -6.34
N ILE A 196 8.53 -0.72 -5.44
CA ILE A 196 9.70 -0.59 -4.55
C ILE A 196 9.99 -1.91 -3.80
N LEU A 197 8.95 -2.62 -3.37
CA LEU A 197 9.04 -3.90 -2.67
C LEU A 197 9.80 -4.98 -3.45
N PHE A 198 9.77 -4.90 -4.78
CA PHE A 198 10.40 -5.86 -5.67
C PHE A 198 11.66 -5.30 -6.33
N GLU A 199 11.67 -4.01 -6.67
CA GLU A 199 12.78 -3.37 -7.38
C GLU A 199 13.97 -3.08 -6.47
N LYS A 200 13.69 -2.67 -5.23
CA LYS A 200 14.69 -2.25 -4.23
C LYS A 200 14.39 -2.89 -2.86
N ALA A 201 14.01 -4.16 -2.86
CA ALA A 201 13.60 -4.89 -1.65
C ALA A 201 14.60 -4.83 -0.50
N PHE A 202 15.90 -4.93 -0.79
CA PHE A 202 16.96 -4.86 0.23
C PHE A 202 17.01 -3.46 0.86
N GLU A 203 17.07 -2.42 0.04
CA GLU A 203 17.15 -1.03 0.49
C GLU A 203 15.90 -0.66 1.29
N MET A 204 14.71 -0.97 0.76
CA MET A 204 13.44 -0.72 1.43
C MET A 204 13.39 -1.34 2.83
N ARG A 205 13.69 -2.61 2.96
CA ARG A 205 13.57 -3.33 4.24
C ARG A 205 14.53 -2.79 5.31
N GLU A 206 15.74 -2.35 4.93
CA GLU A 206 16.70 -1.75 5.87
C GLU A 206 16.23 -0.37 6.35
N ILE A 207 15.66 0.45 5.46
CA ILE A 207 15.11 1.77 5.81
C ILE A 207 13.90 1.59 6.74
N VAL A 208 12.97 0.70 6.40
CA VAL A 208 11.78 0.42 7.22
C VAL A 208 12.19 -0.10 8.60
N LYS A 209 13.15 -1.03 8.67
CA LYS A 209 13.66 -1.55 9.93
C LYS A 209 14.21 -0.44 10.80
N LYS A 210 15.12 0.38 10.28
CA LYS A 210 15.72 1.51 11.02
C LYS A 210 14.67 2.49 11.52
N PHE A 211 13.66 2.77 10.70
CA PHE A 211 12.56 3.65 11.08
C PHE A 211 11.72 3.06 12.23
N ILE A 212 11.38 1.78 12.16
CA ILE A 212 10.65 1.08 13.22
C ILE A 212 11.48 1.08 14.51
N GLU A 213 12.77 0.70 14.45
CA GLU A 213 13.66 0.66 15.62
C GLU A 213 13.78 2.02 16.31
N LYS A 214 13.88 3.11 15.54
CA LYS A 214 13.95 4.47 16.05
C LYS A 214 12.69 4.86 16.85
N ASN A 215 11.54 4.38 16.43
CA ASN A 215 10.22 4.77 16.95
C ASN A 215 9.58 3.73 17.89
N HIS A 216 10.27 2.62 18.19
CA HIS A 216 9.82 1.57 19.12
C HIS A 216 10.52 1.60 20.50
N LYS A 217 11.25 2.70 20.78
CA LYS A 217 11.85 2.90 22.10
C LYS A 217 10.82 3.27 23.14
#